data_ca2941eaad16cb1207aa5b9204e4a4ff
#
_entry.id   ca2941eaad16cb1207aa5b9204e4a4ff
#
_cell.length_a   1.000
_cell.length_b   1.000
_cell.length_c   1.000
_cell.angle_alpha   90.00
_cell.angle_beta   90.00
_cell.angle_gamma   90.00
#
_symmetry.space_group_name_H-M   'P 1'
#
loop_
_entity.id
_entity.type
_entity.pdbx_description
1 polymer ?
#
loop_
_entity_poly.entity_id
_entity_poly.type
_entity_poly.pdbx_seq_one_letter_code
_entity_poly.pdbx_strand_id
1 'polypeptide(L)'
;MSTLVYVGANTGVSLWSLFDKFDSVYVFEPDPEMYEQLKKRYRQFEWVTLVNSACSDKKGKSNFYVTKNRVASSLGNPSDGFVEGYKKIDSGSTVIKEIEVNTINLGEFLSEQKVSFIDLYYSDCQGSDLNVLKTMKEFINEKKIGEMYIETHGDGSEIYMGLDNQFSGFKKLLGENYNFIHATMGTYGEGNASPIRVKIDGAVVSEEIVSDVSDWDVPNPEWDSYWRLDGYPQGIGSYLKS
;
A
#
# COMPACT_ATOMS: atom_id res chain seq x y z
N MET A 1 13.97 -17.88 -7.20
CA MET A 1 14.12 -17.14 -5.93
C MET A 1 12.95 -16.18 -5.87
N SER A 2 12.07 -16.39 -4.93
CA SER A 2 10.84 -15.62 -4.77
C SER A 2 11.08 -14.37 -3.91
N THR A 3 10.48 -13.25 -4.30
CA THR A 3 10.73 -11.95 -3.66
C THR A 3 9.43 -11.27 -3.24
N LEU A 4 9.36 -10.84 -1.98
CA LEU A 4 8.34 -9.94 -1.45
C LEU A 4 8.94 -8.54 -1.26
N VAL A 5 8.22 -7.52 -1.74
CA VAL A 5 8.50 -6.11 -1.44
C VAL A 5 7.32 -5.55 -0.66
N TYR A 6 7.57 -5.09 0.56
CA TYR A 6 6.53 -4.56 1.47
C TYR A 6 6.85 -3.12 1.87
N VAL A 7 6.03 -2.19 1.42
CA VAL A 7 6.18 -0.74 1.65
C VAL A 7 5.10 -0.26 2.61
N GLY A 8 5.48 0.54 3.62
CA GLY A 8 4.57 1.02 4.66
C GLY A 8 4.27 -0.06 5.70
N ALA A 9 5.30 -0.76 6.16
CA ALA A 9 5.11 -1.97 6.95
C ALA A 9 4.59 -1.74 8.38
N ASN A 10 4.70 -0.54 8.90
CA ASN A 10 4.36 -0.25 10.29
C ASN A 10 5.06 -1.24 11.24
N THR A 11 4.34 -2.02 12.01
CA THR A 11 4.89 -3.08 12.89
C THR A 11 5.12 -4.42 12.19
N GLY A 12 4.78 -4.54 10.91
CA GLY A 12 4.91 -5.74 10.09
C GLY A 12 3.89 -6.84 10.39
N VAL A 13 2.84 -6.54 11.13
CA VAL A 13 1.88 -7.57 11.59
C VAL A 13 1.03 -8.09 10.44
N SER A 14 0.71 -7.26 9.45
CA SER A 14 -0.20 -7.62 8.37
C SER A 14 0.32 -8.77 7.49
N LEU A 15 1.64 -8.83 7.24
CA LEU A 15 2.24 -9.82 6.33
C LEU A 15 3.24 -10.78 6.99
N TRP A 16 3.38 -10.76 8.31
CA TRP A 16 4.39 -11.59 8.98
C TRP A 16 4.27 -13.09 8.65
N SER A 17 3.05 -13.60 8.48
CA SER A 17 2.78 -15.00 8.15
C SER A 17 3.18 -15.38 6.72
N LEU A 18 3.55 -14.41 5.88
CA LEU A 18 3.98 -14.64 4.51
C LEU A 18 5.50 -14.58 4.35
N PHE A 19 6.24 -14.04 5.31
CA PHE A 19 7.68 -13.81 5.16
C PHE A 19 8.46 -15.10 4.92
N ASP A 20 8.07 -16.21 5.54
CA ASP A 20 8.68 -17.53 5.38
C ASP A 20 8.38 -18.22 4.04
N LYS A 21 7.49 -17.62 3.23
CA LYS A 21 7.13 -18.13 1.90
C LYS A 21 7.98 -17.53 0.77
N PHE A 22 8.86 -16.58 1.11
CA PHE A 22 9.73 -15.91 0.15
C PHE A 22 11.20 -16.14 0.49
N ASP A 23 12.03 -16.26 -0.54
CA ASP A 23 13.48 -16.38 -0.41
C ASP A 23 14.14 -15.04 -0.06
N SER A 24 13.49 -13.92 -0.41
CA SER A 24 13.94 -12.56 -0.10
C SER A 24 12.75 -11.67 0.21
N VAL A 25 12.85 -10.89 1.30
CA VAL A 25 11.81 -9.95 1.74
C VAL A 25 12.44 -8.58 1.97
N TYR A 26 11.94 -7.55 1.29
CA TYR A 26 12.34 -6.16 1.48
C TYR A 26 11.22 -5.40 2.16
N VAL A 27 11.50 -4.79 3.31
CA VAL A 27 10.49 -4.14 4.16
C VAL A 27 10.89 -2.69 4.43
N PHE A 28 10.00 -1.76 4.14
CA PHE A 28 10.25 -0.32 4.28
C PHE A 28 9.29 0.28 5.29
N GLU A 29 9.86 1.01 6.27
CA GLU A 29 9.11 1.71 7.31
C GLU A 29 9.82 3.02 7.69
N PRO A 30 9.21 4.20 7.44
CA PRO A 30 9.82 5.48 7.75
C PRO A 30 9.80 5.86 9.24
N ASP A 31 8.73 5.52 10.00
CA ASP A 31 8.63 5.88 11.40
C ASP A 31 9.71 5.13 12.22
N PRO A 32 10.69 5.82 12.82
CA PRO A 32 11.78 5.16 13.53
C PRO A 32 11.31 4.33 14.73
N GLU A 33 10.19 4.68 15.36
CA GLU A 33 9.64 3.91 16.47
C GLU A 33 9.01 2.59 15.99
N MET A 34 8.32 2.61 14.84
CA MET A 34 7.77 1.41 14.22
C MET A 34 8.88 0.54 13.63
N TYR A 35 9.87 1.15 12.99
CA TYR A 35 11.04 0.44 12.49
C TYR A 35 11.81 -0.30 13.59
N GLU A 36 12.00 0.29 14.77
CA GLU A 36 12.65 -0.42 15.88
C GLU A 36 11.81 -1.63 16.38
N GLN A 37 10.49 -1.58 16.25
CA GLN A 37 9.64 -2.75 16.52
C GLN A 37 9.81 -3.83 15.46
N LEU A 38 9.84 -3.46 14.16
CA LEU A 38 10.16 -4.37 13.07
C LEU A 38 11.52 -5.04 13.29
N LYS A 39 12.53 -4.25 13.60
CA LYS A 39 13.90 -4.73 13.83
C LYS A 39 13.98 -5.71 15.00
N LYS A 40 13.30 -5.46 16.12
CA LYS A 40 13.24 -6.39 17.23
C LYS A 40 12.61 -7.72 16.85
N ARG A 41 11.65 -7.70 15.93
CA ARG A 41 10.85 -8.86 15.54
C ARG A 41 11.53 -9.69 14.44
N TYR A 42 12.17 -9.04 13.46
CA TYR A 42 12.60 -9.69 12.22
C TYR A 42 14.10 -9.73 11.98
N ARG A 43 14.95 -9.04 12.77
CA ARG A 43 16.41 -8.97 12.55
C ARG A 43 17.13 -10.33 12.55
N GLN A 44 16.54 -11.38 13.10
CA GLN A 44 17.11 -12.72 13.11
C GLN A 44 16.91 -13.48 11.80
N PHE A 45 16.09 -12.98 10.89
CA PHE A 45 15.82 -13.62 9.61
C PHE A 45 16.72 -13.02 8.53
N GLU A 46 17.71 -13.76 8.08
CA GLU A 46 18.72 -13.28 7.12
C GLU A 46 18.16 -12.93 5.74
N TRP A 47 17.00 -13.52 5.37
CA TRP A 47 16.30 -13.22 4.13
C TRP A 47 15.42 -11.96 4.20
N VAL A 48 15.34 -11.30 5.35
CA VAL A 48 14.55 -10.07 5.55
C VAL A 48 15.46 -8.85 5.61
N THR A 49 15.36 -7.97 4.64
CA THR A 49 16.03 -6.68 4.58
C THR A 49 15.09 -5.59 5.09
N LEU A 50 15.43 -4.96 6.21
CA LEU A 50 14.65 -3.88 6.81
C LEU A 50 15.29 -2.53 6.46
N VAL A 51 14.48 -1.58 5.97
CA VAL A 51 14.93 -0.26 5.53
C VAL A 51 14.15 0.83 6.26
N ASN A 52 14.83 1.66 7.07
CA ASN A 52 14.21 2.80 7.75
C ASN A 52 14.17 4.02 6.83
N SER A 53 13.27 3.99 5.89
CA SER A 53 13.04 5.08 4.93
C SER A 53 11.63 4.99 4.37
N ALA A 54 11.06 6.13 4.01
CA ALA A 54 9.89 6.16 3.15
C ALA A 54 10.31 5.91 1.70
N CYS A 55 9.49 5.18 0.95
CA CYS A 55 9.60 5.13 -0.49
C CYS A 55 8.93 6.37 -1.10
N SER A 56 9.58 7.02 -2.06
CA SER A 56 9.11 8.27 -2.66
C SER A 56 9.72 8.45 -4.06
N ASP A 57 9.15 9.36 -4.83
CA ASP A 57 9.71 9.83 -6.09
C ASP A 57 10.97 10.70 -5.92
N LYS A 58 11.24 11.19 -4.69
CA LYS A 58 12.38 12.03 -4.35
C LYS A 58 13.27 11.36 -3.33
N LYS A 59 14.57 11.27 -3.62
CA LYS A 59 15.60 10.84 -2.67
C LYS A 59 15.97 11.98 -1.74
N GLY A 60 16.27 11.66 -0.49
CA GLY A 60 16.79 12.60 0.51
C GLY A 60 16.02 12.55 1.81
N LYS A 61 15.35 13.63 2.16
CA LYS A 61 14.55 13.76 3.37
C LYS A 61 13.21 14.41 3.07
N SER A 62 12.21 14.05 3.85
CA SER A 62 10.86 14.61 3.77
C SER A 62 10.23 14.71 5.15
N ASN A 63 9.26 15.59 5.28
CA ASN A 63 8.37 15.61 6.43
C ASN A 63 7.49 14.35 6.42
N PHE A 64 7.22 13.82 7.60
CA PHE A 64 6.36 12.69 7.83
C PHE A 64 5.41 13.01 8.99
N TYR A 65 4.11 12.93 8.71
CA TYR A 65 3.04 13.27 9.63
C TYR A 65 2.64 12.03 10.43
N VAL A 66 3.03 12.02 11.70
CA VAL A 66 2.77 10.89 12.59
C VAL A 66 1.41 11.06 13.23
N THR A 67 0.52 10.11 13.00
CA THR A 67 -0.82 10.09 13.62
C THR A 67 -0.83 9.35 14.94
N LYS A 68 -1.89 9.57 15.72
CA LYS A 68 -2.04 9.00 17.07
C LYS A 68 -2.02 7.46 17.07
N ASN A 69 -2.69 6.83 16.12
CA ASN A 69 -2.72 5.37 15.98
C ASN A 69 -1.56 4.79 15.13
N ARG A 70 -0.73 5.66 14.53
CA ARG A 70 0.39 5.32 13.64
C ARG A 70 0.02 4.67 12.31
N VAL A 71 -1.18 4.12 12.15
CA VAL A 71 -1.58 3.43 10.89
C VAL A 71 -1.90 4.41 9.77
N ALA A 72 -2.38 5.61 10.08
CA ALA A 72 -2.65 6.67 9.11
C ALA A 72 -1.49 7.67 8.97
N SER A 73 -0.28 7.31 9.39
CA SER A 73 0.90 8.18 9.27
C SER A 73 1.41 8.19 7.84
N SER A 74 1.73 9.38 7.29
CA SER A 74 1.98 9.57 5.87
C SER A 74 3.01 10.66 5.59
N LEU A 75 3.54 10.67 4.36
CA LEU A 75 4.29 11.81 3.80
C LEU A 75 3.37 13.01 3.47
N GLY A 76 2.07 12.78 3.29
CA GLY A 76 1.05 13.81 3.15
C GLY A 76 0.36 14.11 4.47
N ASN A 77 0.02 15.37 4.71
CA ASN A 77 -0.82 15.71 5.86
C ASN A 77 -2.25 15.21 5.59
N PRO A 78 -2.87 14.44 6.51
CA PRO A 78 -4.26 14.04 6.37
C PRO A 78 -5.17 15.24 6.14
N SER A 79 -6.11 15.16 5.19
CA SER A 79 -7.05 16.24 4.92
C SER A 79 -8.04 16.42 6.08
N ASP A 80 -8.56 17.64 6.23
CA ASP A 80 -9.56 17.93 7.28
C ASP A 80 -10.80 17.04 7.12
N GLY A 81 -11.24 16.79 5.88
CA GLY A 81 -12.37 15.93 5.58
C GLY A 81 -12.16 14.48 6.04
N PHE A 82 -10.95 13.96 5.83
CA PHE A 82 -10.57 12.63 6.29
C PHE A 82 -10.55 12.57 7.83
N VAL A 83 -9.85 13.51 8.48
CA VAL A 83 -9.77 13.57 9.95
C VAL A 83 -11.15 13.72 10.59
N GLU A 84 -12.04 14.58 10.07
CA GLU A 84 -13.40 14.76 10.59
C GLU A 84 -14.27 13.51 10.38
N GLY A 85 -14.14 12.86 9.23
CA GLY A 85 -14.84 11.60 8.95
C GLY A 85 -14.45 10.50 9.95
N TYR A 86 -13.18 10.36 10.20
CA TYR A 86 -12.65 9.35 11.13
C TYR A 86 -12.82 9.70 12.60
N LYS A 87 -12.95 10.97 13.01
CA LYS A 87 -13.22 11.35 14.41
C LYS A 87 -14.48 10.71 14.96
N LYS A 88 -15.45 10.36 14.11
CA LYS A 88 -16.68 9.69 14.51
C LYS A 88 -16.47 8.19 14.81
N ILE A 89 -15.44 7.60 14.26
CA ILE A 89 -15.12 6.17 14.36
C ILE A 89 -13.91 5.96 15.28
N ASP A 90 -12.83 6.69 15.05
CA ASP A 90 -11.60 6.68 15.84
C ASP A 90 -10.88 8.04 15.71
N SER A 91 -10.41 8.59 16.82
CA SER A 91 -9.56 9.78 16.82
C SER A 91 -8.10 9.49 16.38
N GLY A 92 -7.85 8.31 15.83
CA GLY A 92 -6.52 7.78 15.51
C GLY A 92 -5.80 8.52 14.38
N SER A 93 -6.53 9.07 13.41
CA SER A 93 -5.97 9.79 12.24
C SER A 93 -5.48 11.20 12.55
N THR A 94 -5.63 11.68 13.79
CA THR A 94 -5.13 13.00 14.20
C THR A 94 -3.61 13.02 14.24
N VAL A 95 -2.99 13.96 13.54
CA VAL A 95 -1.53 14.17 13.59
C VAL A 95 -1.12 14.65 14.98
N ILE A 96 -0.16 13.95 15.59
CA ILE A 96 0.37 14.27 16.92
C ILE A 96 1.77 14.87 16.87
N LYS A 97 2.52 14.61 15.80
CA LYS A 97 3.84 15.19 15.56
C LYS A 97 4.21 15.10 14.09
N GLU A 98 5.11 15.98 13.68
CA GLU A 98 5.80 15.96 12.41
C GLU A 98 7.27 15.61 12.66
N ILE A 99 7.83 14.72 11.86
CA ILE A 99 9.23 14.30 11.94
C ILE A 99 9.87 14.33 10.55
N GLU A 100 11.18 14.49 10.49
CA GLU A 100 11.93 14.32 9.25
C GLU A 100 12.35 12.85 9.11
N VAL A 101 12.06 12.24 7.94
CA VAL A 101 12.44 10.89 7.61
C VAL A 101 13.29 10.84 6.34
N ASN A 102 14.11 9.81 6.19
CA ASN A 102 14.81 9.55 4.95
C ASN A 102 13.83 9.06 3.87
N THR A 103 14.10 9.44 2.63
CA THR A 103 13.34 8.98 1.45
C THR A 103 14.24 8.33 0.43
N ILE A 104 13.74 7.28 -0.21
CA ILE A 104 14.45 6.53 -1.27
C ILE A 104 13.56 6.35 -2.48
N ASN A 105 14.18 6.22 -3.65
CA ASN A 105 13.51 5.76 -4.87
C ASN A 105 13.52 4.22 -4.86
N LEU A 106 12.33 3.61 -4.82
CA LEU A 106 12.20 2.16 -4.67
C LEU A 106 12.76 1.41 -5.88
N GLY A 107 12.47 1.87 -7.10
CA GLY A 107 12.96 1.22 -8.32
C GLY A 107 14.49 1.20 -8.39
N GLU A 108 15.15 2.32 -8.06
CA GLU A 108 16.60 2.40 -7.99
C GLU A 108 17.17 1.49 -6.90
N PHE A 109 16.59 1.51 -5.69
CA PHE A 109 16.99 0.65 -4.58
C PHE A 109 16.95 -0.84 -4.98
N LEU A 110 15.84 -1.31 -5.53
CA LEU A 110 15.68 -2.71 -5.93
C LEU A 110 16.64 -3.10 -7.06
N SER A 111 16.94 -2.18 -7.97
CA SER A 111 17.94 -2.38 -9.02
C SER A 111 19.37 -2.50 -8.45
N GLU A 112 19.72 -1.67 -7.46
CA GLU A 112 20.99 -1.75 -6.71
C GLU A 112 21.11 -3.09 -5.95
N GLN A 113 19.99 -3.60 -5.41
CA GLN A 113 19.92 -4.92 -4.78
C GLN A 113 19.88 -6.08 -5.79
N LYS A 114 19.91 -5.79 -7.11
CA LYS A 114 19.87 -6.78 -8.20
C LYS A 114 18.61 -7.65 -8.17
N VAL A 115 17.50 -7.11 -7.71
CA VAL A 115 16.19 -7.78 -7.76
C VAL A 115 15.81 -7.93 -9.23
N SER A 116 15.65 -9.17 -9.70
CA SER A 116 15.31 -9.46 -11.09
C SER A 116 13.81 -9.61 -11.33
N PHE A 117 13.09 -10.03 -10.30
CA PHE A 117 11.62 -10.24 -10.33
C PHE A 117 11.03 -10.09 -8.93
N ILE A 118 9.83 -9.55 -8.84
CA ILE A 118 9.05 -9.39 -7.61
C ILE A 118 7.81 -10.27 -7.72
N ASP A 119 7.70 -11.29 -6.90
CA ASP A 119 6.54 -12.17 -6.91
C ASP A 119 5.33 -11.50 -6.28
N LEU A 120 5.53 -10.75 -5.18
CA LEU A 120 4.50 -9.95 -4.54
C LEU A 120 5.04 -8.57 -4.16
N TYR A 121 4.39 -7.54 -4.67
CA TYR A 121 4.52 -6.16 -4.22
C TYR A 121 3.32 -5.81 -3.34
N TYR A 122 3.56 -5.43 -2.11
CA TYR A 122 2.53 -4.94 -1.19
C TYR A 122 2.87 -3.52 -0.77
N SER A 123 1.93 -2.60 -0.89
CA SER A 123 2.12 -1.19 -0.55
C SER A 123 0.89 -0.63 0.15
N ASP A 124 1.14 -0.04 1.30
CA ASP A 124 0.19 0.69 2.13
C ASP A 124 0.94 1.87 2.75
N CYS A 125 1.14 2.91 1.93
CA CYS A 125 1.94 4.09 2.29
C CYS A 125 1.08 5.30 2.61
N GLN A 126 -0.20 5.09 2.80
CA GLN A 126 -1.13 6.13 3.19
C GLN A 126 -1.09 7.32 2.22
N GLY A 127 -1.47 7.03 0.95
CA GLY A 127 -1.62 8.01 -0.12
C GLY A 127 -0.38 8.23 -1.00
N SER A 128 0.77 7.64 -0.70
CA SER A 128 1.98 7.76 -1.52
C SER A 128 2.16 6.63 -2.54
N ASP A 129 1.30 5.63 -2.55
CA ASP A 129 1.47 4.36 -3.25
C ASP A 129 1.62 4.50 -4.76
N LEU A 130 0.82 5.35 -5.38
CA LEU A 130 0.93 5.63 -6.81
C LEU A 130 2.27 6.30 -7.16
N ASN A 131 2.75 7.21 -6.32
CA ASN A 131 4.04 7.88 -6.54
C ASN A 131 5.20 6.91 -6.36
N VAL A 132 5.12 6.01 -5.37
CA VAL A 132 6.10 4.92 -5.19
C VAL A 132 6.09 4.01 -6.40
N LEU A 133 4.93 3.58 -6.86
CA LEU A 133 4.80 2.68 -8.01
C LEU A 133 5.34 3.30 -9.31
N LYS A 134 5.17 4.63 -9.50
CA LYS A 134 5.78 5.35 -10.63
C LYS A 134 7.30 5.24 -10.67
N THR A 135 7.97 5.08 -9.51
CA THR A 135 9.43 4.87 -9.46
C THR A 135 9.84 3.50 -9.98
N MET A 136 8.93 2.55 -10.03
CA MET A 136 9.13 1.18 -10.50
C MET A 136 8.76 0.98 -11.98
N LYS A 137 8.71 2.06 -12.76
CA LYS A 137 8.28 2.04 -14.16
C LYS A 137 9.04 1.02 -15.03
N GLU A 138 10.33 0.81 -14.78
CA GLU A 138 11.13 -0.20 -15.50
C GLU A 138 10.64 -1.61 -15.15
N PHE A 139 10.43 -1.91 -13.87
CA PHE A 139 9.88 -3.19 -13.44
C PHE A 139 8.50 -3.47 -14.04
N ILE A 140 7.65 -2.44 -14.12
CA ILE A 140 6.31 -2.55 -14.71
C ILE A 140 6.40 -2.81 -16.21
N ASN A 141 7.17 -2.02 -16.96
CA ASN A 141 7.32 -2.12 -18.41
C ASN A 141 7.96 -3.45 -18.83
N GLU A 142 8.91 -3.94 -18.05
CA GLU A 142 9.60 -5.20 -18.28
C GLU A 142 8.85 -6.43 -17.71
N LYS A 143 7.62 -6.22 -17.18
CA LYS A 143 6.77 -7.28 -16.63
C LYS A 143 7.45 -8.08 -15.52
N LYS A 144 8.17 -7.39 -14.65
CA LYS A 144 8.95 -7.97 -13.55
C LYS A 144 8.25 -7.99 -12.20
N ILE A 145 6.93 -7.75 -12.16
CA ILE A 145 6.12 -7.85 -10.94
C ILE A 145 4.98 -8.83 -11.22
N GLY A 146 4.87 -9.88 -10.42
CA GLY A 146 3.84 -10.92 -10.60
C GLY A 146 2.47 -10.47 -10.09
N GLU A 147 2.43 -10.10 -8.82
CA GLU A 147 1.21 -9.67 -8.12
C GLU A 147 1.45 -8.37 -7.35
N MET A 148 0.42 -7.53 -7.26
CA MET A 148 0.46 -6.29 -6.49
C MET A 148 -0.79 -6.16 -5.64
N TYR A 149 -0.59 -5.78 -4.38
CA TYR A 149 -1.62 -5.40 -3.42
C TYR A 149 -1.32 -3.98 -2.98
N ILE A 150 -2.19 -3.02 -3.27
CA ILE A 150 -1.86 -1.60 -3.19
C ILE A 150 -3.03 -0.84 -2.58
N GLU A 151 -2.75 -0.05 -1.52
CA GLU A 151 -3.71 0.94 -1.03
C GLU A 151 -4.06 1.94 -2.15
N THR A 152 -5.33 2.19 -2.32
CA THR A 152 -5.86 2.98 -3.45
C THR A 152 -7.01 3.86 -2.94
N HIS A 153 -7.13 5.06 -3.48
CA HIS A 153 -8.22 5.98 -3.17
C HIS A 153 -9.21 6.11 -4.34
N GLY A 154 -10.45 6.42 -4.02
CA GLY A 154 -11.47 6.73 -5.00
C GLY A 154 -11.13 7.98 -5.81
N ASP A 155 -11.53 7.99 -7.08
CA ASP A 155 -11.30 9.13 -7.95
C ASP A 155 -12.05 10.37 -7.42
N GLY A 156 -11.35 11.51 -7.39
CA GLY A 156 -11.84 12.75 -6.81
C GLY A 156 -11.71 12.87 -5.29
N SER A 157 -11.20 11.85 -4.59
CA SER A 157 -10.93 11.94 -3.16
C SER A 157 -9.55 12.54 -2.88
N GLU A 158 -9.44 13.38 -1.84
CA GLU A 158 -8.20 13.88 -1.28
C GLU A 158 -8.12 13.47 0.19
N ILE A 159 -7.53 12.30 0.44
CA ILE A 159 -7.35 11.77 1.81
C ILE A 159 -6.12 12.39 2.44
N TYR A 160 -5.02 12.48 1.68
CA TYR A 160 -3.76 13.10 2.09
C TYR A 160 -3.43 14.26 1.19
N MET A 161 -3.22 15.44 1.76
CA MET A 161 -3.02 16.70 1.03
C MET A 161 -1.81 16.62 0.09
N GLY A 162 -2.07 16.95 -1.18
CA GLY A 162 -1.03 17.00 -2.22
C GLY A 162 -0.53 15.65 -2.70
N LEU A 163 -1.15 14.54 -2.29
CA LEU A 163 -0.85 13.20 -2.77
C LEU A 163 -1.95 12.70 -3.71
N ASP A 164 -1.54 12.16 -4.85
CA ASP A 164 -2.41 11.51 -5.82
C ASP A 164 -2.30 9.99 -5.67
N ASN A 165 -3.34 9.36 -5.12
CA ASN A 165 -3.42 7.91 -4.93
C ASN A 165 -4.70 7.34 -5.55
N GLN A 166 -5.24 8.02 -6.57
CA GLN A 166 -6.52 7.69 -7.18
C GLN A 166 -6.44 6.46 -8.09
N PHE A 167 -7.51 5.67 -8.10
CA PHE A 167 -7.61 4.42 -8.87
C PHE A 167 -7.34 4.61 -10.36
N SER A 168 -7.85 5.70 -10.97
CA SER A 168 -7.60 6.01 -12.38
C SER A 168 -6.11 6.17 -12.70
N GLY A 169 -5.32 6.67 -11.75
CA GLY A 169 -3.87 6.77 -11.87
C GLY A 169 -3.19 5.40 -11.95
N PHE A 170 -3.59 4.46 -11.10
CA PHE A 170 -3.10 3.07 -11.14
C PHE A 170 -3.53 2.37 -12.42
N LYS A 171 -4.80 2.47 -12.80
CA LYS A 171 -5.33 1.91 -14.04
C LYS A 171 -4.56 2.40 -15.27
N LYS A 172 -4.23 3.69 -15.32
CA LYS A 172 -3.42 4.29 -16.40
C LYS A 172 -1.97 3.76 -16.40
N LEU A 173 -1.37 3.56 -15.22
CA LEU A 173 0.01 3.09 -15.09
C LEU A 173 0.14 1.60 -15.42
N LEU A 174 -0.81 0.79 -14.98
CA LEU A 174 -0.75 -0.68 -14.99
C LEU A 174 -1.54 -1.32 -16.14
N GLY A 175 -2.57 -0.64 -16.66
CA GLY A 175 -3.66 -1.19 -17.47
C GLY A 175 -3.30 -1.97 -18.73
N GLU A 176 -2.09 -1.80 -19.28
CA GLU A 176 -1.66 -2.58 -20.47
C GLU A 176 -0.98 -3.90 -20.11
N ASN A 177 -0.39 -3.98 -18.93
CA ASN A 177 0.43 -5.12 -18.52
C ASN A 177 -0.22 -5.94 -17.38
N TYR A 178 -1.12 -5.32 -16.62
CA TYR A 178 -1.68 -5.90 -15.41
C TYR A 178 -3.21 -5.86 -15.42
N ASN A 179 -3.81 -6.96 -15.04
CA ASN A 179 -5.25 -7.07 -14.88
C ASN A 179 -5.66 -6.67 -13.46
N PHE A 180 -6.59 -5.74 -13.34
CA PHE A 180 -7.28 -5.51 -12.08
C PHE A 180 -8.15 -6.74 -11.76
N ILE A 181 -7.98 -7.33 -10.59
CA ILE A 181 -8.67 -8.57 -10.22
C ILE A 181 -9.80 -8.28 -9.24
N HIS A 182 -9.54 -7.53 -8.19
CA HIS A 182 -10.54 -7.10 -7.20
C HIS A 182 -10.00 -5.99 -6.31
N ALA A 183 -10.88 -5.40 -5.52
CA ALA A 183 -10.51 -4.56 -4.40
C ALA A 183 -11.12 -5.11 -3.10
N THR A 184 -10.40 -4.93 -2.00
CA THR A 184 -10.89 -5.23 -0.65
C THR A 184 -10.84 -3.97 0.18
N MET A 185 -11.87 -3.72 0.98
CA MET A 185 -11.79 -2.68 1.98
C MET A 185 -10.91 -3.13 3.14
N GLY A 186 -9.99 -2.26 3.53
CA GLY A 186 -9.34 -2.37 4.82
C GLY A 186 -10.41 -2.35 5.93
N THR A 187 -10.38 -3.33 6.82
CA THR A 187 -11.24 -3.34 8.00
C THR A 187 -10.69 -2.32 8.99
N TYR A 188 -11.19 -1.10 8.97
CA TYR A 188 -10.94 -0.17 10.04
C TYR A 188 -11.92 -0.43 11.20
N GLY A 189 -11.38 -0.91 12.31
CA GLY A 189 -12.07 -1.00 13.58
C GLY A 189 -12.68 -2.36 13.88
N GLU A 190 -12.47 -2.78 15.11
CA GLU A 190 -13.11 -3.96 15.68
C GLU A 190 -14.62 -3.92 15.45
N GLY A 191 -15.11 -4.87 14.72
CA GLY A 191 -16.44 -5.40 14.92
C GLY A 191 -17.55 -5.01 14.00
N ASN A 192 -17.45 -4.08 13.03
CA ASN A 192 -18.53 -3.85 12.06
C ASN A 192 -18.07 -2.99 10.87
N ALA A 193 -17.13 -3.47 10.09
CA ALA A 193 -17.02 -2.99 8.72
C ALA A 193 -18.23 -3.53 7.97
N SER A 194 -19.23 -2.71 7.77
CA SER A 194 -20.26 -3.04 6.78
C SER A 194 -19.55 -3.19 5.45
N PRO A 195 -19.70 -4.33 4.76
CA PRO A 195 -19.13 -4.49 3.45
C PRO A 195 -19.61 -3.35 2.56
N ILE A 196 -18.68 -2.68 1.87
CA ILE A 196 -19.08 -1.67 0.90
C ILE A 196 -19.81 -2.39 -0.22
N ARG A 197 -21.04 -1.96 -0.43
CA ARG A 197 -21.83 -2.38 -1.57
C ARG A 197 -21.35 -1.64 -2.78
N VAL A 198 -20.62 -2.32 -3.63
CA VAL A 198 -20.21 -1.79 -4.91
C VAL A 198 -21.30 -2.00 -5.93
N LYS A 199 -21.70 -0.94 -6.59
CA LYS A 199 -22.60 -0.99 -7.73
C LYS A 199 -21.76 -1.01 -9.00
N ILE A 200 -21.90 -2.07 -9.80
CA ILE A 200 -21.45 -2.11 -11.18
C ILE A 200 -22.70 -2.00 -12.04
N ASP A 201 -22.79 -1.03 -12.93
CA ASP A 201 -23.96 -0.78 -13.79
C ASP A 201 -25.29 -0.73 -13.01
N GLY A 202 -25.27 -0.17 -11.81
CA GLY A 202 -26.45 -0.05 -10.94
C GLY A 202 -26.85 -1.35 -10.22
N ALA A 203 -26.18 -2.47 -10.47
CA ALA A 203 -26.37 -3.73 -9.74
C ALA A 203 -25.42 -3.81 -8.54
N VAL A 204 -25.92 -4.24 -7.38
CA VAL A 204 -25.09 -4.55 -6.22
C VAL A 204 -24.35 -5.85 -6.53
N VAL A 205 -23.03 -5.76 -6.71
CA VAL A 205 -22.15 -6.93 -6.82
C VAL A 205 -21.80 -7.39 -5.42
N SER A 206 -21.53 -8.69 -5.24
CA SER A 206 -21.27 -9.28 -3.94
C SER A 206 -20.25 -8.47 -3.12
N GLU A 207 -20.44 -8.45 -1.85
CA GLU A 207 -19.84 -7.55 -0.85
C GLU A 207 -18.31 -7.62 -0.74
N GLU A 208 -17.61 -8.45 -1.52
CA GLU A 208 -16.18 -8.72 -1.35
C GLU A 208 -15.33 -8.55 -2.62
N ILE A 209 -15.90 -8.48 -3.81
CA ILE A 209 -15.14 -8.48 -5.06
C ILE A 209 -15.70 -7.43 -6.03
N VAL A 210 -14.82 -6.53 -6.45
CA VAL A 210 -15.15 -5.44 -7.35
C VAL A 210 -14.33 -5.54 -8.61
N SER A 211 -15.00 -5.56 -9.75
CA SER A 211 -14.35 -5.54 -11.06
C SER A 211 -14.10 -4.12 -11.59
N ASP A 212 -14.85 -3.14 -11.10
CA ASP A 212 -14.65 -1.72 -11.37
C ASP A 212 -15.07 -0.91 -10.13
N VAL A 213 -14.30 0.11 -9.78
CA VAL A 213 -14.49 0.93 -8.58
C VAL A 213 -14.93 2.36 -8.92
N SER A 214 -15.18 2.65 -10.20
CA SER A 214 -15.54 3.99 -10.67
C SER A 214 -16.87 4.51 -10.11
N ASP A 215 -17.78 3.63 -9.67
CA ASP A 215 -19.12 3.96 -9.18
C ASP A 215 -19.30 3.79 -7.67
N TRP A 216 -18.24 3.89 -6.89
CA TRP A 216 -18.34 3.77 -5.44
C TRP A 216 -19.05 4.97 -4.82
N ASP A 217 -20.17 4.70 -4.15
CA ASP A 217 -21.03 5.69 -3.48
C ASP A 217 -20.60 5.94 -2.03
N VAL A 218 -19.29 6.07 -1.81
CA VAL A 218 -18.71 6.31 -0.49
C VAL A 218 -17.85 7.57 -0.53
N PRO A 219 -18.11 8.55 0.34
CA PRO A 219 -17.24 9.72 0.43
C PRO A 219 -15.81 9.29 0.85
N ASN A 220 -14.82 9.68 0.04
CA ASN A 220 -13.41 9.38 0.26
C ASN A 220 -13.11 7.88 0.47
N PRO A 221 -13.46 7.01 -0.47
CA PRO A 221 -13.20 5.59 -0.32
C PRO A 221 -11.70 5.29 -0.40
N GLU A 222 -11.26 4.45 0.51
CA GLU A 222 -9.91 3.93 0.63
C GLU A 222 -10.01 2.40 0.67
N TRP A 223 -9.21 1.70 -0.13
CA TRP A 223 -9.24 0.24 -0.25
C TRP A 223 -7.94 -0.32 -0.76
N ASP A 224 -7.73 -1.62 -0.59
CA ASP A 224 -6.65 -2.33 -1.22
C ASP A 224 -7.07 -2.85 -2.61
N SER A 225 -6.35 -2.47 -3.65
CA SER A 225 -6.53 -2.97 -5.00
C SER A 225 -5.55 -4.10 -5.29
N TYR A 226 -6.06 -5.21 -5.86
CA TYR A 226 -5.25 -6.33 -6.26
C TYR A 226 -5.11 -6.40 -7.77
N TRP A 227 -3.86 -6.44 -8.22
CA TRP A 227 -3.47 -6.48 -9.63
C TRP A 227 -2.56 -7.67 -9.89
N ARG A 228 -2.69 -8.26 -11.05
CA ARG A 228 -1.87 -9.39 -11.46
C ARG A 228 -1.38 -9.21 -12.88
N LEU A 229 -0.11 -9.55 -13.11
CA LEU A 229 0.49 -9.58 -14.44
C LEU A 229 -0.29 -10.54 -15.33
N ASP A 230 -0.57 -10.14 -16.56
CA ASP A 230 -1.26 -10.99 -17.52
C ASP A 230 -0.47 -12.29 -17.77
N GLY A 231 -1.18 -13.43 -17.67
CA GLY A 231 -0.56 -14.75 -17.76
C GLY A 231 0.22 -15.23 -16.53
N TYR A 232 0.38 -14.42 -15.49
CA TYR A 232 1.01 -14.86 -14.25
C TYR A 232 0.07 -15.82 -13.49
N PRO A 233 0.57 -16.97 -12.98
CA PRO A 233 -0.26 -17.90 -12.22
C PRO A 233 -0.81 -17.21 -10.96
N GLN A 234 -1.97 -17.66 -10.50
CA GLN A 234 -2.51 -17.20 -9.23
C GLN A 234 -1.53 -17.55 -8.12
N GLY A 235 -0.96 -16.54 -7.50
CA GLY A 235 0.10 -16.68 -6.51
C GLY A 235 -0.38 -16.43 -5.09
N ILE A 236 0.56 -16.03 -4.25
CA ILE A 236 0.38 -15.86 -2.79
C ILE A 236 -0.58 -14.72 -2.47
N GLY A 237 -0.74 -13.73 -3.34
CA GLY A 237 -1.70 -12.63 -3.16
C GLY A 237 -3.12 -13.10 -2.89
N SER A 238 -3.51 -14.27 -3.39
CA SER A 238 -4.81 -14.89 -3.10
C SER A 238 -4.98 -15.33 -1.64
N TYR A 239 -3.90 -15.47 -0.88
CA TYR A 239 -3.94 -15.86 0.54
C TYR A 239 -4.09 -14.67 1.50
N LEU A 240 -4.01 -13.43 1.02
CA LEU A 240 -4.24 -12.23 1.83
C LEU A 240 -5.71 -12.06 2.24
N LYS A 241 -6.58 -12.94 1.77
CA LYS A 241 -8.02 -12.95 2.06
C LYS A 241 -8.45 -13.79 3.27
N SER A 242 -7.55 -14.49 3.93
CA SER A 242 -7.91 -15.40 5.03
C SER A 242 -7.49 -14.87 6.39
#